data_ce5186262f3362bf9c64ba236643de40
#
_entry.id   ce5186262f3362bf9c64ba236643de40
#
_cell.length_a   1.000
_cell.length_b   1.000
_cell.length_c   1.000
_cell.angle_alpha   90.00
_cell.angle_beta   90.00
_cell.angle_gamma   90.00
#
_symmetry.space_group_name_H-M   'P 1'
#
loop_
_entity.id
_entity.type
_entity.pdbx_description
1 polymer ?
#
loop_
_entity_poly.entity_id
_entity_poly.type
_entity_poly.pdbx_seq_one_letter_code
_entity_poly.pdbx_strand_id
1 'polypeptide(L)'
;MHAIRQGTVLGDRYELDQPLGRGSMGQVWHGRDLHLGRPVAVKTVVAELLSEAGNRDRARRRFVREAKAAARLDSANIATVYDAAVTGDTHWLVMQLVDGATLGMVLGEQEQLEVASATAVAAQICSGLAAAHSAGLVHRDLKPENVMVRRDGVVKILDFGLVKLMADDGPRLTATGEQPGNLLYASPELLSGDPDLDGRSDLYSVGCLLHHMLVGAPPFPRDRPMAVLRGHLHDTPPGLAEAGVPVPDALQDLVLALLAKDREDRPASAAEVYGALGPWLPAARPGPDTLRGFGPEDPRRPFVLPQGPYPV
;
A
#
# COMPACT_ATOMS: atom_id res chain seq x y z
N MET A 1 31.16 -9.06 4.07
CA MET A 1 29.71 -8.95 3.71
C MET A 1 29.52 -9.59 2.35
N HIS A 2 28.70 -10.64 2.22
CA HIS A 2 28.34 -11.18 0.91
C HIS A 2 27.25 -10.28 0.34
N ALA A 3 27.56 -9.61 -0.76
CA ALA A 3 26.57 -8.80 -1.47
C ALA A 3 25.42 -9.71 -1.94
N ILE A 4 24.18 -9.33 -1.62
CA ILE A 4 23.00 -10.02 -2.12
C ILE A 4 22.94 -9.84 -3.63
N ARG A 5 22.88 -10.96 -4.36
CA ARG A 5 22.88 -11.00 -5.82
C ARG A 5 22.02 -12.14 -6.34
N GLN A 6 21.76 -12.17 -7.60
CA GLN A 6 21.12 -13.30 -8.28
C GLN A 6 21.81 -14.62 -7.93
N GLY A 7 21.03 -15.66 -7.66
CA GLY A 7 21.49 -16.96 -7.21
C GLY A 7 21.81 -17.05 -5.72
N THR A 8 21.65 -15.98 -4.92
CA THR A 8 21.75 -16.06 -3.46
C THR A 8 20.58 -16.87 -2.92
N VAL A 9 20.86 -17.86 -2.04
CA VAL A 9 19.83 -18.62 -1.33
C VAL A 9 19.73 -18.11 0.10
N LEU A 10 18.55 -17.64 0.49
CA LEU A 10 18.25 -17.16 1.84
C LEU A 10 17.58 -18.29 2.64
N GLY A 11 18.06 -18.51 3.90
CA GLY A 11 17.52 -19.50 4.80
C GLY A 11 17.51 -20.93 4.21
N ASP A 12 18.48 -21.26 3.35
CA ASP A 12 18.62 -22.55 2.64
C ASP A 12 17.37 -22.96 1.84
N ARG A 13 16.51 -21.99 1.51
CA ARG A 13 15.20 -22.26 0.91
C ARG A 13 14.79 -21.29 -0.20
N TYR A 14 15.11 -20.03 -0.10
CA TYR A 14 14.60 -19.02 -1.03
C TYR A 14 15.72 -18.52 -1.95
N GLU A 15 15.71 -18.99 -3.18
CA GLU A 15 16.65 -18.54 -4.21
C GLU A 15 16.19 -17.21 -4.82
N LEU A 16 17.11 -16.25 -4.91
CA LEU A 16 16.87 -14.96 -5.54
C LEU A 16 17.19 -15.05 -7.03
N ASP A 17 16.23 -14.76 -7.88
CA ASP A 17 16.34 -14.87 -9.33
C ASP A 17 16.71 -13.50 -9.95
N GLN A 18 15.75 -12.60 -10.09
CA GLN A 18 15.97 -11.28 -10.70
C GLN A 18 15.40 -10.17 -9.83
N PRO A 19 16.00 -8.97 -9.85
CA PRO A 19 15.44 -7.83 -9.13
C PRO A 19 14.13 -7.37 -9.78
N LEU A 20 13.09 -7.17 -8.95
CA LEU A 20 11.81 -6.57 -9.36
C LEU A 20 11.80 -5.06 -9.14
N GLY A 21 12.52 -4.58 -8.13
CA GLY A 21 12.58 -3.16 -7.83
C GLY A 21 13.57 -2.85 -6.71
N ARG A 22 13.98 -1.60 -6.63
CA ARG A 22 14.84 -1.07 -5.56
C ARG A 22 14.18 0.15 -4.94
N GLY A 23 14.01 0.13 -3.63
CA GLY A 23 13.52 1.26 -2.85
C GLY A 23 14.59 1.85 -1.95
N SER A 24 14.25 2.93 -1.23
CA SER A 24 15.14 3.57 -0.25
C SER A 24 15.59 2.64 0.88
N MET A 25 14.78 1.63 1.20
CA MET A 25 14.99 0.74 2.35
C MET A 25 15.44 -0.67 1.97
N GLY A 26 15.67 -0.96 0.67
CA GLY A 26 16.11 -2.29 0.25
C GLY A 26 15.72 -2.65 -1.17
N GLN A 27 15.79 -3.92 -1.48
CA GLN A 27 15.53 -4.45 -2.81
C GLN A 27 14.47 -5.55 -2.75
N VAL A 28 13.59 -5.57 -3.74
CA VAL A 28 12.60 -6.64 -3.95
C VAL A 28 13.08 -7.51 -5.10
N TRP A 29 13.01 -8.82 -4.90
CA TRP A 29 13.46 -9.83 -5.84
C TRP A 29 12.31 -10.72 -6.26
N HIS A 30 12.27 -11.12 -7.51
CA HIS A 30 11.64 -12.37 -7.91
C HIS A 30 12.50 -13.49 -7.37
N GLY A 31 11.89 -14.48 -6.74
CA GLY A 31 12.61 -15.63 -6.21
C GLY A 31 11.77 -16.90 -6.30
N ARG A 32 12.36 -17.99 -5.85
CA ARG A 32 11.75 -19.31 -5.84
C ARG A 32 11.88 -19.95 -4.46
N ASP A 33 10.78 -20.46 -3.92
CA ASP A 33 10.76 -21.35 -2.78
C ASP A 33 11.20 -22.74 -3.25
N LEU A 34 12.43 -23.13 -2.94
CA LEU A 34 13.02 -24.39 -3.40
C LEU A 34 12.33 -25.62 -2.78
N HIS A 35 11.70 -25.49 -1.59
CA HIS A 35 10.99 -26.59 -0.95
C HIS A 35 9.60 -26.83 -1.56
N LEU A 36 8.87 -25.76 -1.90
CA LEU A 36 7.52 -25.85 -2.45
C LEU A 36 7.48 -25.68 -3.97
N GLY A 37 8.60 -25.35 -4.62
CA GLY A 37 8.71 -25.20 -6.06
C GLY A 37 7.91 -24.01 -6.65
N ARG A 38 7.50 -23.05 -5.83
CA ARG A 38 6.63 -21.92 -6.23
C ARG A 38 7.41 -20.61 -6.35
N PRO A 39 6.95 -19.68 -7.23
CA PRO A 39 7.50 -18.33 -7.28
C PRO A 39 7.10 -17.53 -6.04
N VAL A 40 8.00 -16.64 -5.59
CA VAL A 40 7.80 -15.75 -4.44
C VAL A 40 8.40 -14.38 -4.73
N ALA A 41 7.92 -13.34 -4.02
CA ALA A 41 8.61 -12.07 -3.92
C ALA A 41 9.44 -12.06 -2.62
N VAL A 42 10.69 -11.63 -2.72
CA VAL A 42 11.60 -11.56 -1.56
C VAL A 42 12.08 -10.13 -1.38
N LYS A 43 11.71 -9.50 -0.28
CA LYS A 43 12.20 -8.17 0.08
C LYS A 43 13.39 -8.31 1.01
N THR A 44 14.52 -7.71 0.63
CA THR A 44 15.75 -7.68 1.42
C THR A 44 16.04 -6.29 1.90
N VAL A 45 16.36 -6.13 3.18
CA VAL A 45 16.68 -4.85 3.83
C VAL A 45 18.00 -4.98 4.55
N VAL A 46 18.92 -4.05 4.30
CA VAL A 46 20.24 -4.06 4.93
C VAL A 46 20.16 -3.35 6.30
N ALA A 47 20.69 -3.99 7.33
CA ALA A 47 20.63 -3.51 8.72
C ALA A 47 21.25 -2.11 8.93
N GLU A 48 22.21 -1.72 8.09
CA GLU A 48 22.85 -0.38 8.14
C GLU A 48 21.84 0.77 7.94
N LEU A 49 20.72 0.49 7.26
CA LEU A 49 19.63 1.44 7.05
C LEU A 49 18.67 1.52 8.25
N LEU A 50 18.81 0.61 9.23
CA LEU A 50 17.78 0.37 10.24
C LEU A 50 18.16 0.89 11.65
N SER A 51 19.42 1.17 11.93
CA SER A 51 19.80 1.64 13.28
C SER A 51 21.23 2.18 13.37
N GLU A 52 21.42 3.16 14.25
CA GLU A 52 22.73 3.43 14.88
C GLU A 52 23.19 2.20 15.67
N ALA A 53 24.51 1.99 15.74
CA ALA A 53 25.17 0.75 16.20
C ALA A 53 24.71 0.15 17.56
N GLY A 54 23.90 0.86 18.35
CA GLY A 54 23.40 0.42 19.67
C GLY A 54 22.01 -0.26 19.68
N ASN A 55 21.27 -0.31 18.57
CA ASN A 55 19.85 -0.70 18.59
C ASN A 55 19.49 -1.89 17.68
N ARG A 56 20.48 -2.61 17.11
CA ARG A 56 20.27 -3.72 16.15
C ARG A 56 19.38 -4.83 16.70
N ASP A 57 19.56 -5.23 17.96
CA ASP A 57 18.76 -6.30 18.56
C ASP A 57 17.30 -5.90 18.76
N ARG A 58 17.04 -4.64 19.06
CA ARG A 58 15.68 -4.11 19.19
C ARG A 58 14.99 -4.07 17.81
N ALA A 59 15.68 -3.56 16.81
CA ALA A 59 15.20 -3.54 15.42
C ALA A 59 14.89 -4.97 14.91
N ARG A 60 15.79 -5.92 15.16
CA ARG A 60 15.59 -7.33 14.82
C ARG A 60 14.35 -7.93 15.49
N ARG A 61 14.17 -7.75 16.80
CA ARG A 61 13.01 -8.25 17.54
C ARG A 61 11.72 -7.61 17.02
N ARG A 62 11.74 -6.30 16.72
CA ARG A 62 10.60 -5.57 16.17
C ARG A 62 10.22 -6.11 14.79
N PHE A 63 11.20 -6.29 13.89
CA PHE A 63 10.97 -6.87 12.56
C PHE A 63 10.29 -8.24 12.63
N VAL A 64 10.85 -9.16 13.42
CA VAL A 64 10.30 -10.51 13.54
C VAL A 64 8.89 -10.51 14.15
N ARG A 65 8.62 -9.61 15.10
CA ARG A 65 7.30 -9.47 15.71
C ARG A 65 6.26 -8.99 14.69
N GLU A 66 6.56 -7.93 13.96
CA GLU A 66 5.65 -7.35 12.97
C GLU A 66 5.46 -8.29 11.77
N ALA A 67 6.53 -8.95 11.31
CA ALA A 67 6.42 -9.96 10.27
C ALA A 67 5.49 -11.13 10.67
N LYS A 68 5.58 -11.59 11.94
CA LYS A 68 4.67 -12.60 12.48
C LYS A 68 3.23 -12.11 12.55
N ALA A 69 3.00 -10.84 12.84
CA ALA A 69 1.65 -10.27 12.83
C ALA A 69 1.10 -10.19 11.40
N ALA A 70 1.90 -9.70 10.44
CA ALA A 70 1.53 -9.66 9.04
C ALA A 70 1.26 -11.06 8.44
N ALA A 71 2.03 -12.08 8.84
CA ALA A 71 1.84 -13.45 8.39
C ALA A 71 0.54 -14.12 8.89
N ARG A 72 -0.13 -13.52 9.88
CA ARG A 72 -1.45 -13.99 10.38
C ARG A 72 -2.63 -13.35 9.66
N LEU A 73 -2.36 -12.35 8.82
CA LEU A 73 -3.42 -11.70 8.05
C LEU A 73 -3.93 -12.66 6.97
N ASP A 74 -5.22 -12.92 7.01
CA ASP A 74 -5.95 -13.65 5.97
C ASP A 74 -6.93 -12.68 5.30
N SER A 75 -6.55 -12.18 4.14
CA SER A 75 -7.36 -11.24 3.37
C SER A 75 -7.09 -11.38 1.88
N ALA A 76 -8.16 -11.40 1.09
CA ALA A 76 -8.04 -11.39 -0.37
C ALA A 76 -7.31 -10.11 -0.88
N ASN A 77 -7.35 -9.02 -0.12
CA ASN A 77 -6.80 -7.73 -0.52
C ASN A 77 -5.43 -7.40 0.11
N ILE A 78 -4.76 -8.40 0.72
CA ILE A 78 -3.40 -8.26 1.24
C ILE A 78 -2.50 -9.33 0.60
N ALA A 79 -1.27 -8.98 0.24
CA ALA A 79 -0.28 -9.95 -0.20
C ALA A 79 0.16 -10.80 1.00
N THR A 80 0.01 -12.12 0.89
CA THR A 80 0.32 -13.05 1.98
C THR A 80 1.82 -13.08 2.29
N VAL A 81 2.19 -12.91 3.54
CA VAL A 81 3.56 -13.12 4.03
C VAL A 81 3.75 -14.60 4.31
N TYR A 82 4.79 -15.19 3.70
CA TYR A 82 5.08 -16.62 3.84
C TYR A 82 6.16 -16.92 4.86
N ASP A 83 7.17 -16.03 4.94
CA ASP A 83 8.31 -16.24 5.83
C ASP A 83 9.04 -14.92 6.08
N ALA A 84 9.79 -14.86 7.19
CA ALA A 84 10.64 -13.71 7.50
C ALA A 84 11.77 -14.12 8.43
N ALA A 85 12.99 -13.72 8.15
CA ALA A 85 14.11 -13.95 9.03
C ALA A 85 15.21 -12.89 8.90
N VAL A 86 16.23 -13.06 9.72
CA VAL A 86 17.44 -12.24 9.72
C VAL A 86 18.63 -13.17 9.57
N THR A 87 19.42 -12.97 8.52
CA THR A 87 20.65 -13.73 8.25
C THR A 87 21.82 -12.75 8.21
N GLY A 88 22.71 -12.83 9.19
CA GLY A 88 23.75 -11.81 9.40
C GLY A 88 23.14 -10.43 9.61
N ASP A 89 23.54 -9.46 8.79
CA ASP A 89 23.02 -8.08 8.80
C ASP A 89 21.84 -7.87 7.83
N THR A 90 21.34 -8.93 7.19
CA THR A 90 20.25 -8.83 6.23
C THR A 90 18.94 -9.28 6.86
N HIS A 91 17.95 -8.41 6.87
CA HIS A 91 16.56 -8.75 7.15
C HIS A 91 15.88 -9.10 5.82
N TRP A 92 15.11 -10.15 5.79
CA TRP A 92 14.38 -10.54 4.60
C TRP A 92 12.97 -11.02 4.92
N LEU A 93 12.07 -10.73 3.99
CA LEU A 93 10.66 -11.08 4.04
C LEU A 93 10.30 -11.77 2.73
N VAL A 94 9.66 -12.93 2.83
CA VAL A 94 9.14 -13.69 1.68
C VAL A 94 7.63 -13.56 1.64
N MET A 95 7.11 -13.15 0.50
CA MET A 95 5.69 -12.90 0.33
C MET A 95 5.16 -13.43 -0.99
N GLN A 96 3.86 -13.41 -1.14
CA GLN A 96 3.19 -13.73 -2.38
C GLN A 96 3.75 -12.87 -3.52
N LEU A 97 4.20 -13.52 -4.58
CA LEU A 97 4.42 -12.83 -5.85
C LEU A 97 3.06 -12.56 -6.48
N VAL A 98 2.73 -11.28 -6.64
CA VAL A 98 1.45 -10.85 -7.23
C VAL A 98 1.65 -10.63 -8.72
N ASP A 99 0.90 -11.35 -9.56
CA ASP A 99 0.89 -11.15 -11.01
C ASP A 99 -0.11 -10.04 -11.36
N GLY A 100 0.41 -8.91 -11.82
CA GLY A 100 -0.37 -7.70 -12.13
C GLY A 100 0.52 -6.47 -12.26
N ALA A 101 -0.11 -5.30 -12.30
CA ALA A 101 0.55 -4.00 -12.34
C ALA A 101 0.43 -3.27 -11.00
N THR A 102 1.42 -2.46 -10.64
CA THR A 102 1.24 -1.54 -9.52
C THR A 102 0.24 -0.44 -9.89
N LEU A 103 -0.47 0.09 -8.90
CA LEU A 103 -1.36 1.23 -9.15
C LEU A 103 -0.59 2.43 -9.72
N GLY A 104 0.69 2.58 -9.36
CA GLY A 104 1.57 3.59 -9.95
C GLY A 104 1.78 3.39 -11.46
N MET A 105 1.93 2.14 -11.93
CA MET A 105 2.01 1.85 -13.37
C MET A 105 0.68 2.13 -14.06
N VAL A 106 -0.44 1.73 -13.45
CA VAL A 106 -1.79 1.98 -14.00
C VAL A 106 -2.05 3.49 -14.15
N LEU A 107 -1.69 4.28 -13.14
CA LEU A 107 -1.84 5.75 -13.17
C LEU A 107 -0.87 6.41 -14.14
N GLY A 108 0.33 5.83 -14.33
CA GLY A 108 1.27 6.31 -15.35
C GLY A 108 0.81 6.10 -16.80
N GLU A 109 -0.04 5.08 -17.03
CA GLU A 109 -0.60 4.78 -18.35
C GLU A 109 -1.93 5.49 -18.62
N GLN A 110 -2.80 5.62 -17.61
CA GLN A 110 -4.16 6.12 -17.76
C GLN A 110 -4.35 7.57 -17.30
N GLU A 111 -3.32 8.16 -16.68
CA GLU A 111 -3.33 9.47 -16.02
C GLU A 111 -4.38 9.59 -14.92
N GLN A 112 -5.66 9.27 -15.19
CA GLN A 112 -6.78 9.27 -14.23
C GLN A 112 -7.71 8.08 -14.48
N LEU A 113 -8.46 7.68 -13.45
CA LEU A 113 -9.42 6.59 -13.53
C LEU A 113 -10.86 7.14 -13.51
N GLU A 114 -11.77 6.42 -14.16
CA GLU A 114 -13.20 6.67 -14.00
C GLU A 114 -13.63 6.45 -12.54
N VAL A 115 -14.65 7.20 -12.09
CA VAL A 115 -15.18 7.14 -10.70
C VAL A 115 -15.44 5.70 -10.25
N ALA A 116 -16.10 4.87 -11.08
CA ALA A 116 -16.41 3.50 -10.72
C ALA A 116 -15.16 2.61 -10.54
N SER A 117 -14.10 2.85 -11.32
CA SER A 117 -12.82 2.13 -11.17
C SER A 117 -12.04 2.61 -9.96
N ALA A 118 -11.94 3.93 -9.76
CA ALA A 118 -11.25 4.52 -8.62
C ALA A 118 -11.89 4.08 -7.29
N THR A 119 -13.22 4.12 -7.20
CA THR A 119 -13.96 3.68 -6.00
C THR A 119 -13.84 2.18 -5.76
N ALA A 120 -13.80 1.35 -6.83
CA ALA A 120 -13.58 -0.09 -6.71
C ALA A 120 -12.18 -0.43 -6.21
N VAL A 121 -11.14 0.29 -6.65
CA VAL A 121 -9.78 0.16 -6.09
C VAL A 121 -9.77 0.57 -4.61
N ALA A 122 -10.31 1.76 -4.29
CA ALA A 122 -10.33 2.27 -2.92
C ALA A 122 -11.10 1.34 -1.96
N ALA A 123 -12.25 0.79 -2.39
CA ALA A 123 -13.02 -0.15 -1.60
C ALA A 123 -12.23 -1.45 -1.30
N GLN A 124 -11.53 -2.00 -2.27
CA GLN A 124 -10.69 -3.17 -2.07
C GLN A 124 -9.50 -2.86 -1.14
N ILE A 125 -8.89 -1.68 -1.25
CA ILE A 125 -7.86 -1.22 -0.29
C ILE A 125 -8.47 -1.16 1.12
N CYS A 126 -9.64 -0.53 1.28
CA CYS A 126 -10.32 -0.44 2.58
C CYS A 126 -10.66 -1.81 3.17
N SER A 127 -11.06 -2.78 2.34
CA SER A 127 -11.27 -4.18 2.77
C SER A 127 -9.99 -4.79 3.35
N GLY A 128 -8.84 -4.61 2.69
CA GLY A 128 -7.56 -5.05 3.20
C GLY A 128 -7.15 -4.34 4.50
N LEU A 129 -7.28 -3.01 4.53
CA LEU A 129 -6.96 -2.21 5.71
C LEU A 129 -7.84 -2.57 6.92
N ALA A 130 -9.14 -2.84 6.71
CA ALA A 130 -10.03 -3.26 7.80
C ALA A 130 -9.55 -4.55 8.46
N ALA A 131 -9.09 -5.54 7.66
CA ALA A 131 -8.50 -6.76 8.19
C ALA A 131 -7.18 -6.49 8.95
N ALA A 132 -6.32 -5.62 8.44
CA ALA A 132 -5.07 -5.27 9.10
C ALA A 132 -5.29 -4.49 10.41
N HIS A 133 -6.15 -3.47 10.38
CA HIS A 133 -6.45 -2.65 11.55
C HIS A 133 -7.10 -3.46 12.68
N SER A 134 -7.97 -4.42 12.35
CA SER A 134 -8.55 -5.34 13.34
C SER A 134 -7.50 -6.24 14.00
N ALA A 135 -6.39 -6.51 13.32
CA ALA A 135 -5.23 -7.21 13.86
C ALA A 135 -4.21 -6.29 14.57
N GLY A 136 -4.52 -5.00 14.72
CA GLY A 136 -3.65 -4.00 15.34
C GLY A 136 -2.48 -3.56 14.46
N LEU A 137 -2.55 -3.78 13.15
CA LEU A 137 -1.50 -3.38 12.20
C LEU A 137 -1.91 -2.14 11.42
N VAL A 138 -1.06 -1.12 11.41
CA VAL A 138 -1.18 0.08 10.58
C VAL A 138 -0.15 0.00 9.46
N HIS A 139 -0.53 0.34 8.23
CA HIS A 139 0.33 0.18 7.06
C HIS A 139 1.47 1.22 7.00
N ARG A 140 1.19 2.50 7.29
CA ARG A 140 2.15 3.62 7.41
C ARG A 140 2.93 4.00 6.15
N ASP A 141 2.79 3.27 5.05
CA ASP A 141 3.45 3.53 3.76
C ASP A 141 2.54 3.23 2.57
N LEU A 142 1.24 3.52 2.70
CA LEU A 142 0.29 3.29 1.62
C LEU A 142 0.51 4.32 0.50
N LYS A 143 0.82 3.83 -0.70
CA LYS A 143 1.10 4.64 -1.90
C LYS A 143 0.91 3.78 -3.16
N PRO A 144 0.84 4.37 -4.37
CA PRO A 144 0.57 3.61 -5.60
C PRO A 144 1.51 2.43 -5.85
N GLU A 145 2.78 2.52 -5.45
CA GLU A 145 3.78 1.45 -5.62
C GLU A 145 3.52 0.26 -4.69
N ASN A 146 2.81 0.47 -3.57
CA ASN A 146 2.47 -0.55 -2.58
C ASN A 146 1.05 -1.12 -2.76
N VAL A 147 0.39 -0.81 -3.87
CA VAL A 147 -0.91 -1.35 -4.26
C VAL A 147 -0.77 -2.00 -5.63
N MET A 148 -1.16 -3.24 -5.77
CA MET A 148 -1.18 -3.95 -7.07
C MET A 148 -2.61 -4.27 -7.50
N VAL A 149 -2.87 -4.10 -8.77
CA VAL A 149 -4.07 -4.59 -9.46
C VAL A 149 -3.68 -5.85 -10.21
N ARG A 150 -4.25 -6.97 -9.82
CA ARG A 150 -4.03 -8.27 -10.46
C ARG A 150 -4.76 -8.35 -11.80
N ARG A 151 -4.36 -9.32 -12.64
CA ARG A 151 -4.98 -9.60 -13.93
C ARG A 151 -6.45 -10.04 -13.86
N ASP A 152 -6.95 -10.37 -12.67
CA ASP A 152 -8.37 -10.69 -12.42
C ASP A 152 -9.15 -9.55 -11.78
N GLY A 153 -8.53 -8.35 -11.66
CA GLY A 153 -9.13 -7.17 -11.06
C GLY A 153 -9.05 -7.12 -9.53
N VAL A 154 -8.49 -8.14 -8.88
CA VAL A 154 -8.30 -8.12 -7.42
C VAL A 154 -7.17 -7.16 -7.07
N VAL A 155 -7.45 -6.23 -6.17
CA VAL A 155 -6.44 -5.31 -5.62
C VAL A 155 -5.76 -5.93 -4.41
N LYS A 156 -4.45 -5.83 -4.35
CA LYS A 156 -3.64 -6.31 -3.24
C LYS A 156 -2.74 -5.22 -2.67
N ILE A 157 -2.83 -5.02 -1.36
CA ILE A 157 -1.90 -4.19 -0.60
C ILE A 157 -0.62 -5.01 -0.39
N LEU A 158 0.51 -4.39 -0.70
CA LEU A 158 1.85 -4.92 -0.45
C LEU A 158 2.46 -4.26 0.79
N ASP A 159 3.48 -4.90 1.36
CA ASP A 159 4.46 -4.26 2.26
C ASP A 159 3.87 -3.40 3.36
N PHE A 160 3.17 -3.98 4.33
CA PHE A 160 2.91 -3.28 5.59
C PHE A 160 4.23 -2.73 6.13
N GLY A 161 4.32 -1.42 6.38
CA GLY A 161 5.55 -0.65 6.64
C GLY A 161 6.49 -1.21 7.70
N LEU A 162 6.76 -2.52 7.66
CA LEU A 162 7.63 -3.29 8.55
C LEU A 162 9.00 -2.64 8.72
N VAL A 163 9.48 -1.98 7.67
CA VAL A 163 10.79 -1.35 7.64
C VAL A 163 10.74 0.05 8.26
N LYS A 164 9.65 0.81 8.07
CA LYS A 164 9.48 2.12 8.73
C LYS A 164 9.35 2.00 10.25
N LEU A 165 8.81 0.89 10.74
CA LEU A 165 8.76 0.56 12.17
C LEU A 165 10.14 0.26 12.79
N MET A 166 11.13 -0.01 11.97
CA MET A 166 12.49 -0.35 12.42
C MET A 166 13.41 0.86 12.48
N ALA A 167 13.11 1.92 11.74
CA ALA A 167 13.72 3.22 11.91
C ALA A 167 13.25 3.80 13.26
N ASP A 168 14.19 4.23 14.10
CA ASP A 168 13.90 4.76 15.46
C ASP A 168 12.84 5.87 15.46
N ASP A 169 12.06 5.94 16.53
CA ASP A 169 10.92 6.83 16.80
C ASP A 169 11.29 8.33 16.81
N GLY A 170 11.85 8.86 15.75
CA GLY A 170 12.15 10.29 15.63
C GLY A 170 11.81 10.82 14.24
N PRO A 171 11.42 12.11 14.13
CA PRO A 171 11.15 12.74 12.85
C PRO A 171 12.47 12.92 12.06
N ARG A 172 12.93 11.85 11.40
CA ARG A 172 14.11 11.90 10.52
C ARG A 172 13.75 12.25 9.07
N LEU A 173 12.64 12.93 8.86
CA LEU A 173 12.23 13.44 7.53
C LEU A 173 13.22 14.44 6.91
N THR A 174 14.19 14.95 7.69
CA THR A 174 15.11 15.98 7.21
C THR A 174 16.57 15.53 7.05
N ALA A 175 16.95 14.32 7.50
CA ALA A 175 18.37 13.94 7.62
C ALA A 175 18.92 13.09 6.47
N THR A 176 18.10 12.47 5.65
CA THR A 176 18.58 11.57 4.58
C THR A 176 17.73 11.71 3.33
N GLY A 177 18.03 12.65 2.44
CA GLY A 177 17.70 12.60 1.00
C GLY A 177 16.46 11.80 0.56
N GLU A 178 15.39 11.76 1.35
CA GLU A 178 14.16 11.05 0.98
C GLU A 178 13.61 11.66 -0.31
N GLN A 179 13.31 10.78 -1.26
CA GLN A 179 12.71 11.22 -2.51
C GLN A 179 11.32 11.80 -2.21
N PRO A 180 10.93 12.93 -2.83
CA PRO A 180 9.64 13.60 -2.63
C PRO A 180 8.44 12.66 -2.73
N GLY A 181 8.53 11.61 -3.54
CA GLY A 181 7.49 10.62 -3.76
C GLY A 181 6.98 9.89 -2.50
N ASN A 182 7.84 9.70 -1.49
CA ASN A 182 7.43 9.05 -0.24
C ASN A 182 6.56 9.93 0.66
N LEU A 183 6.54 11.25 0.43
CA LEU A 183 5.78 12.20 1.23
C LEU A 183 4.38 12.46 0.69
N LEU A 184 4.14 12.20 -0.61
CA LEU A 184 2.92 12.59 -1.34
C LEU A 184 1.62 11.95 -0.80
N TYR A 185 1.73 10.90 -0.01
CA TYR A 185 0.58 10.14 0.53
C TYR A 185 0.64 10.01 2.06
N ALA A 186 1.62 10.65 2.70
CA ALA A 186 1.82 10.53 4.14
C ALA A 186 0.84 11.41 4.92
N SER A 187 0.29 10.88 6.01
CA SER A 187 -0.63 11.63 6.87
C SER A 187 0.08 12.70 7.70
N PRO A 188 -0.62 13.77 8.14
CA PRO A 188 -0.06 14.82 8.98
C PRO A 188 0.61 14.29 10.25
N GLU A 189 -0.03 13.35 10.95
CA GLU A 189 0.50 12.74 12.17
C GLU A 189 1.75 11.88 11.93
N LEU A 190 1.81 11.18 10.79
CA LEU A 190 3.01 10.43 10.39
C LEU A 190 4.18 11.39 10.10
N LEU A 191 3.90 12.49 9.41
CA LEU A 191 4.89 13.53 9.07
C LEU A 191 5.36 14.31 10.31
N SER A 192 4.50 14.47 11.30
CA SER A 192 4.84 15.11 12.58
C SER A 192 5.58 14.19 13.55
N GLY A 193 5.68 12.88 13.23
CA GLY A 193 6.32 11.91 14.12
C GLY A 193 5.48 11.57 15.35
N ASP A 194 4.14 11.65 15.27
CA ASP A 194 3.25 11.28 16.36
C ASP A 194 3.47 9.78 16.70
N PRO A 195 3.78 9.45 17.95
CA PRO A 195 3.98 8.06 18.37
C PRO A 195 2.69 7.22 18.36
N ASP A 196 1.53 7.87 18.51
CA ASP A 196 0.23 7.24 18.66
C ASP A 196 -0.52 7.12 17.33
N LEU A 197 0.13 6.56 16.31
CA LEU A 197 -0.48 6.33 14.99
C LEU A 197 -1.51 5.20 15.05
N ASP A 198 -2.72 5.48 14.60
CA ASP A 198 -3.79 4.51 14.40
C ASP A 198 -4.16 4.30 12.91
N GLY A 199 -5.16 3.48 12.64
CA GLY A 199 -5.61 3.16 11.27
C GLY A 199 -6.09 4.36 10.47
N ARG A 200 -6.45 5.48 11.11
CA ARG A 200 -6.90 6.71 10.44
C ARG A 200 -5.74 7.42 9.71
N SER A 201 -4.49 7.10 10.06
CA SER A 201 -3.32 7.48 9.26
C SER A 201 -3.36 6.87 7.85
N ASP A 202 -3.69 5.58 7.74
CA ASP A 202 -3.84 4.91 6.45
C ASP A 202 -5.06 5.44 5.68
N LEU A 203 -6.13 5.84 6.37
CA LEU A 203 -7.33 6.42 5.72
C LEU A 203 -7.01 7.76 5.04
N TYR A 204 -6.14 8.57 5.63
CA TYR A 204 -5.62 9.77 4.96
C TYR A 204 -4.89 9.40 3.66
N SER A 205 -4.06 8.37 3.70
CA SER A 205 -3.36 7.87 2.50
C SER A 205 -4.34 7.33 1.44
N VAL A 206 -5.45 6.69 1.85
CA VAL A 206 -6.56 6.32 0.95
C VAL A 206 -7.17 7.56 0.30
N GLY A 207 -7.39 8.63 1.07
CA GLY A 207 -7.85 9.93 0.54
C GLY A 207 -6.90 10.49 -0.53
N CYS A 208 -5.59 10.46 -0.29
CA CYS A 208 -4.58 10.87 -1.26
C CYS A 208 -4.60 10.00 -2.53
N LEU A 209 -4.73 8.67 -2.37
CA LEU A 209 -4.83 7.73 -3.49
C LEU A 209 -6.11 7.97 -4.32
N LEU A 210 -7.26 8.14 -3.64
CA LEU A 210 -8.53 8.35 -4.30
C LEU A 210 -8.53 9.69 -5.07
N HIS A 211 -7.98 10.75 -4.47
CA HIS A 211 -7.74 12.02 -5.15
C HIS A 211 -6.85 11.82 -6.39
N HIS A 212 -5.72 11.12 -6.24
CA HIS A 212 -4.80 10.86 -7.35
C HIS A 212 -5.47 10.05 -8.48
N MET A 213 -6.20 9.01 -8.14
CA MET A 213 -6.93 8.21 -9.14
C MET A 213 -7.96 9.02 -9.92
N LEU A 214 -8.63 9.95 -9.27
CA LEU A 214 -9.70 10.76 -9.88
C LEU A 214 -9.17 11.97 -10.65
N VAL A 215 -8.10 12.62 -10.14
CA VAL A 215 -7.59 13.91 -10.67
C VAL A 215 -6.36 13.72 -11.57
N GLY A 216 -5.66 12.57 -11.45
CA GLY A 216 -4.39 12.33 -12.14
C GLY A 216 -3.17 12.86 -11.37
N ALA A 217 -3.36 13.43 -10.19
CA ALA A 217 -2.28 13.92 -9.34
C ALA A 217 -2.64 13.77 -7.85
N PRO A 218 -1.65 13.60 -6.95
CA PRO A 218 -1.89 13.63 -5.51
C PRO A 218 -2.37 15.03 -5.06
N PRO A 219 -2.98 15.18 -3.85
CA PRO A 219 -3.58 16.45 -3.44
C PRO A 219 -2.57 17.61 -3.33
N PHE A 220 -1.31 17.31 -3.05
CA PHE A 220 -0.27 18.34 -2.89
C PHE A 220 0.97 18.03 -3.75
N PRO A 221 0.86 18.07 -5.11
CA PRO A 221 1.97 17.83 -6.01
C PRO A 221 2.92 19.03 -6.00
N ARG A 222 4.05 18.93 -5.33
CA ARG A 222 5.06 19.98 -5.20
C ARG A 222 6.43 19.43 -5.51
N ASP A 223 7.30 20.24 -6.12
CA ASP A 223 8.67 19.83 -6.50
C ASP A 223 9.63 19.75 -5.31
N ARG A 224 9.31 20.45 -4.22
CA ARG A 224 10.19 20.53 -3.05
C ARG A 224 9.61 19.75 -1.87
N PRO A 225 10.38 18.86 -1.23
CA PRO A 225 9.90 18.05 -0.10
C PRO A 225 9.25 18.89 1.03
N MET A 226 9.85 20.04 1.36
CA MET A 226 9.29 20.93 2.38
C MET A 226 7.97 21.58 1.99
N ALA A 227 7.73 21.79 0.69
CA ALA A 227 6.44 22.30 0.21
C ALA A 227 5.37 21.21 0.23
N VAL A 228 5.71 19.95 -0.07
CA VAL A 228 4.83 18.78 0.10
C VAL A 228 4.46 18.63 1.56
N LEU A 229 5.44 18.63 2.45
CA LEU A 229 5.26 18.54 3.91
C LEU A 229 4.27 19.62 4.40
N ARG A 230 4.48 20.88 4.02
CA ARG A 230 3.59 21.98 4.39
C ARG A 230 2.17 21.74 3.86
N GLY A 231 2.01 21.25 2.63
CA GLY A 231 0.71 20.91 2.04
C GLY A 231 -0.06 19.92 2.89
N HIS A 232 0.60 18.83 3.29
CA HIS A 232 -0.03 17.82 4.14
C HIS A 232 -0.35 18.32 5.54
N LEU A 233 0.50 19.17 6.13
CA LEU A 233 0.30 19.65 7.49
C LEU A 233 -0.71 20.81 7.61
N HIS A 234 -0.75 21.71 6.63
CA HIS A 234 -1.39 23.02 6.82
C HIS A 234 -2.31 23.47 5.70
N ASP A 235 -2.05 23.07 4.43
CA ASP A 235 -2.83 23.61 3.31
C ASP A 235 -4.17 22.86 3.19
N THR A 236 -5.24 23.58 2.82
CA THR A 236 -6.55 22.98 2.54
C THR A 236 -6.42 22.03 1.34
N PRO A 237 -6.95 20.80 1.40
CA PRO A 237 -6.98 19.91 0.24
C PRO A 237 -7.82 20.51 -0.88
N PRO A 238 -7.37 20.44 -2.15
CA PRO A 238 -8.15 20.92 -3.28
C PRO A 238 -9.41 20.07 -3.45
N GLY A 239 -10.55 20.71 -3.75
CA GLY A 239 -11.77 20.02 -4.11
C GLY A 239 -11.64 19.35 -5.49
N LEU A 240 -12.28 18.19 -5.69
CA LEU A 240 -12.26 17.49 -6.97
C LEU A 240 -12.89 18.32 -8.10
N ALA A 241 -13.96 19.04 -7.78
CA ALA A 241 -14.61 19.98 -8.73
C ALA A 241 -13.68 21.13 -9.13
N GLU A 242 -12.88 21.66 -8.20
CA GLU A 242 -11.87 22.69 -8.46
C GLU A 242 -10.75 22.18 -9.37
N ALA A 243 -10.44 20.89 -9.28
CA ALA A 243 -9.51 20.20 -10.18
C ALA A 243 -10.13 19.84 -11.54
N GLY A 244 -11.37 20.21 -11.80
CA GLY A 244 -12.07 19.97 -13.08
C GLY A 244 -12.67 18.57 -13.21
N VAL A 245 -12.77 17.81 -12.13
CA VAL A 245 -13.33 16.45 -12.13
C VAL A 245 -14.75 16.48 -11.59
N PRO A 246 -15.77 16.32 -12.44
CA PRO A 246 -17.16 16.29 -11.98
C PRO A 246 -17.45 14.96 -11.29
N VAL A 247 -17.59 14.99 -9.98
CA VAL A 247 -18.00 13.85 -9.16
C VAL A 247 -19.27 14.21 -8.36
N PRO A 248 -20.05 13.22 -7.89
CA PRO A 248 -21.12 13.47 -6.94
C PRO A 248 -20.60 14.17 -5.66
N ASP A 249 -21.36 15.15 -5.13
CA ASP A 249 -20.96 15.90 -3.93
C ASP A 249 -20.60 14.98 -2.77
N ALA A 250 -21.38 13.93 -2.52
CA ALA A 250 -21.10 12.98 -1.46
C ALA A 250 -19.76 12.22 -1.62
N LEU A 251 -19.26 12.03 -2.85
CA LEU A 251 -17.92 11.44 -3.08
C LEU A 251 -16.84 12.47 -2.81
N GLN A 252 -17.04 13.72 -3.23
CA GLN A 252 -16.14 14.83 -2.90
C GLN A 252 -16.04 15.02 -1.39
N ASP A 253 -17.16 15.04 -0.68
CA ASP A 253 -17.19 15.18 0.78
C ASP A 253 -16.43 14.04 1.47
N LEU A 254 -16.58 12.79 1.01
CA LEU A 254 -15.83 11.65 1.52
C LEU A 254 -14.31 11.83 1.31
N VAL A 255 -13.88 12.26 0.11
CA VAL A 255 -12.45 12.50 -0.17
C VAL A 255 -11.89 13.59 0.73
N LEU A 256 -12.63 14.70 0.90
CA LEU A 256 -12.22 15.80 1.77
C LEU A 256 -12.18 15.40 3.25
N ALA A 257 -13.14 14.59 3.71
CA ALA A 257 -13.13 14.03 5.07
C ALA A 257 -11.92 13.11 5.29
N LEU A 258 -11.57 12.26 4.33
CA LEU A 258 -10.35 11.43 4.40
C LEU A 258 -9.08 12.29 4.48
N LEU A 259 -9.05 13.45 3.81
CA LEU A 259 -7.92 14.39 3.78
C LEU A 259 -7.93 15.41 4.92
N ALA A 260 -8.84 15.29 5.89
CA ALA A 260 -8.87 16.14 7.07
C ALA A 260 -7.54 16.09 7.82
N LYS A 261 -7.05 17.26 8.30
CA LYS A 261 -5.77 17.37 8.99
C LYS A 261 -5.85 16.73 10.37
N ASP A 262 -6.91 17.00 11.11
CA ASP A 262 -7.21 16.30 12.35
C ASP A 262 -7.76 14.90 12.04
N ARG A 263 -7.16 13.90 12.64
CA ARG A 263 -7.62 12.51 12.47
C ARG A 263 -9.01 12.25 13.03
N GLU A 264 -9.45 13.06 14.00
CA GLU A 264 -10.79 12.92 14.58
C GLU A 264 -11.91 13.36 13.62
N ASP A 265 -11.58 14.20 12.64
CA ASP A 265 -12.53 14.63 11.58
C ASP A 265 -12.63 13.61 10.42
N ARG A 266 -11.80 12.56 10.43
CA ARG A 266 -11.83 11.49 9.43
C ARG A 266 -12.83 10.39 9.80
N PRO A 267 -13.28 9.57 8.83
CA PRO A 267 -14.03 8.35 9.12
C PRO A 267 -13.31 7.50 10.17
N ALA A 268 -14.07 6.87 11.06
CA ALA A 268 -13.49 6.15 12.20
C ALA A 268 -12.79 4.84 11.81
N SER A 269 -13.13 4.25 10.66
CA SER A 269 -12.59 2.96 10.25
C SER A 269 -12.58 2.76 8.73
N ALA A 270 -11.72 1.85 8.25
CA ALA A 270 -11.70 1.43 6.85
C ALA A 270 -13.03 0.75 6.43
N ALA A 271 -13.72 0.08 7.35
CA ALA A 271 -15.04 -0.51 7.09
C ALA A 271 -16.12 0.56 6.84
N GLU A 272 -16.06 1.68 7.56
CA GLU A 272 -16.94 2.82 7.33
C GLU A 272 -16.71 3.44 5.95
N VAL A 273 -15.43 3.66 5.57
CA VAL A 273 -15.07 4.16 4.23
C VAL A 273 -15.54 3.19 3.14
N TYR A 274 -15.35 1.89 3.32
CA TYR A 274 -15.85 0.87 2.40
C TYR A 274 -17.37 1.00 2.20
N GLY A 275 -18.13 1.13 3.29
CA GLY A 275 -19.59 1.31 3.24
C GLY A 275 -19.99 2.60 2.51
N ALA A 276 -19.28 3.70 2.78
CA ALA A 276 -19.51 5.00 2.11
C ALA A 276 -19.26 4.97 0.61
N LEU A 277 -18.32 4.14 0.13
CA LEU A 277 -18.04 3.95 -1.30
C LEU A 277 -19.12 3.14 -2.03
N GLY A 278 -19.98 2.42 -1.29
CA GLY A 278 -21.00 1.51 -1.83
C GLY A 278 -21.84 2.04 -2.99
N PRO A 279 -22.35 3.30 -2.95
CA PRO A 279 -23.18 3.87 -4.02
C PRO A 279 -22.51 3.92 -5.40
N TRP A 280 -21.19 3.94 -5.46
CA TRP A 280 -20.41 4.03 -6.71
C TRP A 280 -19.81 2.68 -7.13
N LEU A 281 -19.96 1.64 -6.32
CA LEU A 281 -19.51 0.31 -6.69
C LEU A 281 -20.48 -0.34 -7.68
N PRO A 282 -19.98 -1.14 -8.63
CA PRO A 282 -20.84 -1.84 -9.56
C PRO A 282 -21.71 -2.84 -8.80
N ALA A 283 -23.03 -2.80 -9.09
CA ALA A 283 -23.96 -3.79 -8.54
C ALA A 283 -23.68 -5.17 -9.12
N ALA A 284 -23.70 -6.19 -8.27
CA ALA A 284 -23.67 -7.58 -8.74
C ALA A 284 -24.85 -7.86 -9.66
N ARG A 285 -24.58 -8.24 -10.91
CA ARG A 285 -25.61 -8.61 -11.89
C ARG A 285 -25.47 -10.11 -12.19
N PRO A 286 -26.36 -10.95 -11.70
CA PRO A 286 -26.35 -12.37 -12.06
C PRO A 286 -26.73 -12.53 -13.54
N GLY A 287 -25.87 -13.18 -14.34
CA GLY A 287 -26.19 -13.51 -15.73
C GLY A 287 -24.95 -13.79 -16.58
N PRO A 288 -25.14 -14.43 -17.77
CA PRO A 288 -24.03 -14.78 -18.65
C PRO A 288 -23.28 -13.57 -19.24
N ASP A 289 -23.89 -12.39 -19.20
CA ASP A 289 -23.32 -11.14 -19.72
C ASP A 289 -22.68 -10.26 -18.62
N THR A 290 -22.53 -10.78 -17.39
CA THR A 290 -22.01 -10.02 -16.22
C THR A 290 -20.63 -9.40 -16.47
N LEU A 291 -19.80 -10.04 -17.29
CA LEU A 291 -18.46 -9.57 -17.62
C LEU A 291 -18.36 -8.78 -18.93
N ARG A 292 -19.47 -8.59 -19.66
CA ARG A 292 -19.42 -7.76 -20.85
C ARG A 292 -19.05 -6.32 -20.49
N GLY A 293 -17.96 -5.83 -21.09
CA GLY A 293 -17.43 -4.49 -20.85
C GLY A 293 -16.38 -4.40 -19.74
N PHE A 294 -16.04 -5.50 -19.04
CA PHE A 294 -14.96 -5.51 -18.06
C PHE A 294 -13.74 -6.28 -18.60
N GLY A 295 -12.65 -5.59 -18.85
CA GLY A 295 -11.37 -6.22 -19.19
C GLY A 295 -10.85 -7.14 -18.07
N PRO A 296 -9.88 -8.03 -18.35
CA PRO A 296 -9.34 -8.97 -17.35
C PRO A 296 -8.83 -8.29 -16.08
N GLU A 297 -8.17 -7.16 -16.20
CA GLU A 297 -7.53 -6.41 -15.08
C GLU A 297 -8.46 -5.35 -14.46
N ASP A 298 -9.75 -5.33 -14.82
CA ASP A 298 -10.69 -4.31 -14.34
C ASP A 298 -10.96 -4.50 -12.82
N PRO A 299 -10.67 -3.51 -11.98
CA PRO A 299 -10.85 -3.60 -10.52
C PRO A 299 -12.32 -3.70 -10.08
N ARG A 300 -13.26 -3.50 -11.00
CA ARG A 300 -14.70 -3.67 -10.75
C ARG A 300 -15.14 -5.13 -10.79
N ARG A 301 -14.34 -6.02 -11.40
CA ARG A 301 -14.70 -7.46 -11.57
C ARG A 301 -15.04 -8.17 -10.26
N PRO A 302 -14.28 -8.01 -9.17
CA PRO A 302 -14.60 -8.67 -7.89
C PRO A 302 -15.98 -8.33 -7.32
N PHE A 303 -16.57 -7.20 -7.70
CA PHE A 303 -17.89 -6.78 -7.24
C PHE A 303 -19.04 -7.34 -8.08
N VAL A 304 -18.79 -7.67 -9.35
CA VAL A 304 -19.82 -8.16 -10.27
C VAL A 304 -19.82 -9.67 -10.47
N LEU A 305 -18.70 -10.34 -10.14
CA LEU A 305 -18.61 -11.79 -10.21
C LEU A 305 -19.20 -12.44 -8.95
N PRO A 306 -20.02 -13.49 -9.08
CA PRO A 306 -20.40 -14.29 -7.93
C PRO A 306 -19.17 -14.92 -7.30
N GLN A 307 -19.11 -14.97 -5.97
CA GLN A 307 -18.04 -15.71 -5.29
C GLN A 307 -18.24 -17.21 -5.53
N GLY A 308 -17.35 -17.81 -6.29
CA GLY A 308 -17.41 -19.24 -6.65
C GLY A 308 -16.26 -19.61 -7.58
N PRO A 309 -16.07 -20.90 -7.90
CA PRO A 309 -15.08 -21.29 -8.88
C PRO A 309 -15.47 -20.68 -10.22
N TYR A 310 -14.63 -19.77 -10.70
CA TYR A 310 -14.82 -19.17 -12.03
C TYR A 310 -14.50 -20.23 -13.09
N PRO A 311 -15.35 -20.45 -14.12
CA PRO A 311 -14.95 -21.26 -15.23
C PRO A 311 -13.70 -20.64 -15.88
N VAL A 312 -12.68 -21.45 -16.06
CA VAL A 312 -11.40 -21.14 -16.72
C VAL A 312 -11.67 -20.85 -18.21
#